data_6697dd75bdd6c8294b09e2485114bda8
#
_entry.id   6697dd75bdd6c8294b09e2485114bda8
#
_cell.length_a   1.000
_cell.length_b   1.000
_cell.length_c   1.000
_cell.angle_alpha   90.00
_cell.angle_beta   90.00
_cell.angle_gamma   90.00
#
_symmetry.space_group_name_H-M   'P 1'
#
loop_
_entity.id
_entity.type
_entity.pdbx_description
1 polymer ?
#
loop_
_entity_poly.entity_id
_entity_poly.type
_entity_poly.pdbx_seq_one_letter_code
_entity_poly.pdbx_strand_id
1 'polypeptide(L)' 'MVAIFRTLYYGDAPVGAGGRVTIPLAMREALGIQDGDKLTIRVEEKSGGARQLVIWRAEPAPEDAA' A
#
# COMPACT_ATOMS: atom_id res chain seq x y z
N MET A 1 10.41 10.10 -18.39
CA MET A 1 9.31 10.78 -17.73
C MET A 1 9.25 10.43 -16.26
N VAL A 2 9.07 11.42 -15.43
CA VAL A 2 9.05 11.23 -13.99
C VAL A 2 7.61 11.17 -13.51
N ALA A 3 7.30 10.15 -12.74
CA ALA A 3 5.98 10.06 -12.12
C ALA A 3 5.92 11.04 -10.95
N ILE A 4 4.83 11.78 -10.86
CA ILE A 4 4.62 12.74 -9.79
C ILE A 4 3.48 12.23 -8.94
N PHE A 5 3.76 12.04 -7.65
CA PHE A 5 2.77 11.58 -6.72
C PHE A 5 2.31 12.73 -5.85
N ARG A 6 1.04 12.72 -5.51
CA ARG A 6 0.53 13.65 -4.54
C ARG A 6 -0.15 12.87 -3.43
N THR A 7 -0.10 13.42 -2.24
CA THR A 7 -0.72 12.76 -1.09
C THR A 7 -2.21 13.00 -1.12
N LEU A 8 -2.97 11.92 -1.18
CA LEU A 8 -4.43 12.01 -1.13
C LEU A 8 -4.94 11.87 0.30
N TYR A 9 -4.30 11.03 1.09
CA TYR A 9 -4.70 10.78 2.47
C TYR A 9 -3.45 10.65 3.32
N TYR A 10 -3.55 11.12 4.54
CA TYR A 10 -2.42 11.13 5.44
C TYR A 10 -2.92 10.80 6.84
N GLY A 11 -2.17 10.00 7.57
CA GLY A 11 -2.53 9.68 8.93
C GLY A 11 -1.55 8.70 9.52
N ASP A 12 -1.71 8.44 10.80
CA ASP A 12 -0.88 7.51 11.53
C ASP A 12 -1.71 6.31 11.90
N ALA A 13 -1.06 5.16 11.99
CA ALA A 13 -1.72 3.94 12.43
C ALA A 13 -0.77 3.22 13.38
N PRO A 14 -1.27 2.74 14.52
CA PRO A 14 -0.41 2.01 15.44
C PRO A 14 -0.12 0.62 14.90
N VAL A 15 1.03 0.09 15.24
CA VAL A 15 1.37 -1.28 14.92
C VAL A 15 0.95 -2.13 16.10
N GLY A 16 0.04 -3.04 15.87
CA GLY A 16 -0.47 -3.92 16.91
C GLY A 16 0.39 -5.16 17.08
N ALA A 17 -0.07 -6.04 17.94
CA ALA A 17 0.64 -7.28 18.23
C ALA A 17 0.78 -8.09 16.95
N GLY A 18 1.96 -8.67 16.77
CA GLY A 18 2.23 -9.46 15.56
C GLY A 18 2.48 -8.63 14.32
N GLY A 19 2.66 -7.32 14.48
CA GLY A 19 2.94 -6.46 13.34
C GLY A 19 1.72 -6.05 12.54
N ARG A 20 0.55 -6.05 13.14
CA ARG A 20 -0.70 -5.75 12.43
C ARG A 20 -0.95 -4.26 12.38
N VAL A 21 -1.41 -3.81 11.23
CA VAL A 21 -1.78 -2.41 11.02
C VAL A 21 -3.12 -2.40 10.31
N THR A 22 -4.02 -1.55 10.79
CA THR A 22 -5.30 -1.37 10.12
C THR A 22 -5.17 -0.27 9.09
N ILE A 23 -5.54 -0.58 7.86
CA ILE A 23 -5.57 0.43 6.81
C ILE A 23 -6.87 1.22 6.95
N PRO A 24 -6.80 2.54 7.13
CA PRO A 24 -8.03 3.34 7.30
C PRO A 24 -8.99 3.17 6.14
N LEU A 25 -10.27 3.32 6.45
CA LEU A 25 -11.31 3.10 5.46
C LEU A 25 -11.13 3.96 4.22
N ALA A 26 -10.81 5.24 4.40
CA ALA A 26 -10.66 6.13 3.26
C ALA A 26 -9.54 5.66 2.33
N MET A 27 -8.47 5.10 2.89
CA MET A 27 -7.38 4.60 2.08
C MET A 27 -7.76 3.31 1.38
N ARG A 28 -8.51 2.44 2.07
CA ARG A 28 -9.00 1.22 1.43
C ARG A 28 -9.91 1.54 0.26
N GLU A 29 -10.76 2.54 0.42
CA GLU A 29 -11.66 2.93 -0.66
C GLU A 29 -10.89 3.54 -1.82
N ALA A 30 -9.90 4.37 -1.52
CA ALA A 30 -9.10 4.98 -2.59
C ALA A 30 -8.36 3.94 -3.40
N LEU A 31 -7.92 2.85 -2.76
CA LEU A 31 -7.20 1.79 -3.45
C LEU A 31 -8.09 0.69 -3.98
N GLY A 32 -9.37 0.70 -3.62
CA GLY A 32 -10.29 -0.35 -4.03
C GLY A 32 -10.03 -1.68 -3.36
N ILE A 33 -9.49 -1.65 -2.15
CA ILE A 33 -9.15 -2.87 -1.41
C ILE A 33 -10.39 -3.43 -0.75
N GLN A 34 -10.60 -4.72 -0.90
CA GLN A 34 -11.71 -5.42 -0.28
C GLN A 34 -11.17 -6.61 0.49
N ASP A 35 -12.02 -7.13 1.38
CA ASP A 35 -11.64 -8.29 2.17
C ASP A 35 -11.22 -9.42 1.24
N GLY A 36 -10.13 -10.06 1.60
CA GLY A 36 -9.61 -11.15 0.79
C GLY A 36 -8.63 -10.73 -0.29
N ASP A 37 -8.56 -9.44 -0.57
CA ASP A 37 -7.59 -8.97 -1.56
C ASP A 37 -6.18 -9.16 -1.05
N LYS A 38 -5.26 -9.35 -1.97
CA LYS A 38 -3.86 -9.45 -1.66
C LYS A 38 -3.18 -8.13 -1.90
N LEU A 39 -2.25 -7.80 -1.03
CA LEU A 39 -1.48 -6.59 -1.17
C LEU A 39 -0.03 -6.96 -1.42
N THR A 40 0.61 -6.17 -2.25
CA THR A 40 2.05 -6.27 -2.45
C THR A 40 2.70 -5.26 -1.52
N ILE A 41 3.69 -5.72 -0.79
CA ILE A 41 4.33 -4.91 0.25
C ILE A 41 5.81 -4.90 -0.01
N ARG A 42 6.41 -3.72 0.07
CA ARG A 42 7.81 -3.57 -0.23
C ARG A 42 8.44 -2.56 0.72
N VAL A 43 9.67 -2.83 1.15
CA VAL A 43 10.45 -1.86 1.91
C VAL A 43 11.43 -1.23 0.94
N GLU A 44 11.44 0.09 0.90
CA GLU A 44 12.33 0.82 0.03
C GLU A 44 13.25 1.71 0.86
N GLU A 45 14.45 1.84 0.39
CA GLU A 45 15.45 2.69 1.04
C GLU A 45 15.82 3.80 0.08
N LYS A 46 15.80 5.04 0.56
CA LYS A 46 16.19 6.15 -0.27
C LYS A 46 17.57 6.64 0.13
N SER A 47 18.14 7.54 -0.68
CA SER A 47 19.41 8.15 -0.39
C SER A 47 19.40 8.68 1.03
N GLY A 48 20.46 8.40 1.76
CA GLY A 48 20.53 8.81 3.15
C GLY A 48 20.11 7.74 4.12
N GLY A 49 19.57 6.62 3.63
CA GLY A 49 19.28 5.47 4.47
C GLY A 49 17.89 5.39 5.05
N ALA A 50 17.05 6.38 4.82
CA ALA A 50 15.68 6.32 5.31
C ALA A 50 14.92 5.23 4.58
N ARG A 51 14.12 4.47 5.31
CA ARG A 51 13.37 3.36 4.76
C ARG A 51 11.89 3.59 4.95
N GLN A 52 11.11 3.07 4.02
CA GLN A 52 9.67 3.21 4.09
C GLN A 52 9.00 1.96 3.57
N LEU A 53 7.78 1.76 4.02
CA LEU A 53 6.95 0.64 3.59
C LEU A 53 6.04 1.15 2.49
N VAL A 54 6.00 0.43 1.38
CA VAL A 54 5.14 0.77 0.26
C VAL A 54 4.17 -0.38 0.04
N ILE A 55 2.90 -0.08 -0.04
CA ILE A 55 1.86 -1.09 -0.15
C ILE A 55 0.94 -0.70 -1.31
N TRP A 56 0.60 -1.69 -2.12
CA TRP A 56 -0.43 -1.46 -3.13
C TRP A 56 -1.18 -2.76 -3.38
N ARG A 57 -2.32 -2.63 -4.01
CA ARG A 57 -3.14 -3.78 -4.28
C ARG A 57 -2.49 -4.62 -5.35
N ALA A 58 -2.32 -5.91 -5.06
CA ALA A 58 -1.78 -6.83 -6.04
C ALA A 58 -2.82 -7.03 -7.11
N GLU A 59 -2.44 -6.86 -8.37
CA GLU A 59 -3.38 -7.03 -9.45
C GLU A 59 -3.52 -8.49 -9.76
N PRO A 60 -4.73 -8.94 -10.06
CA PRO A 60 -4.87 -10.32 -10.50
C PRO A 60 -4.13 -10.50 -11.82
N ALA A 61 -3.72 -11.72 -12.08
CA ALA A 61 -3.08 -12.04 -13.36
C ALA A 61 -4.03 -11.66 -14.47
N PRO A 62 -3.51 -11.12 -15.55
CA PRO A 62 -4.38 -10.78 -16.68
C PRO A 62 -5.06 -12.03 -17.17
N GLU A 63 -6.23 -11.94 -17.41
CA GLU A 63 -6.88 -13.07 -17.73
C GLU A 63 -7.16 -13.23 -19.03
N ASP A 64 -6.83 -12.88 -18.58
CA ASP A 64 -6.89 -12.93 -19.03
C ASP A 64 -6.70 -13.05 -19.31
N ALA A 65 -6.38 -12.70 -19.01
CA ALA A 65 -6.03 -13.13 -19.27
C ALA A 65 -6.85 -13.93 -19.62
N ALA A 66 -7.13 -14.01 -19.74
CA ALA A 66 -7.80 -14.74 -20.07
C ALA A 66 -8.21 -14.76 -20.80
#